data_5528a7e4ef2eb7fa51bea8d90bbc4c27
#
_entry.id   5528a7e4ef2eb7fa51bea8d90bbc4c27
#
_cell.length_a   1.000
_cell.length_b   1.000
_cell.length_c   1.000
_cell.angle_alpha   90.00
_cell.angle_beta   90.00
_cell.angle_gamma   90.00
#
_symmetry.space_group_name_H-M   'P 1'
#
loop_
_entity.id
_entity.type
_entity.pdbx_description
1 polymer ?
#
loop_
_entity_poly.entity_id
_entity_poly.type
_entity_poly.pdbx_seq_one_letter_code
_entity_poly.pdbx_strand_id
1 'polypeptide(L)'
;MLTRNFTSLLVFLLAGVAPLRGQDQSASVVSPSTIATDRPAVTNSSVVVPAGSLQLENGFLETDSQGQSIIDGPETLVRFGVASRTELRFTAPDYYQNLNSTGGLGSGFSDFTVGVKEQLGPTRGGFDVSAILFLSFPTGAHTVSSGGYDGGAQVPWSRSLTAKWTAAGMFSLYWPTQGRTRNVTGQSTFELDRQLTGPWDVFVEYAGSFPERGGPQHLLHFGTALKLAKRHQLDFHVGVGLSSAAADHFIGVGYSFLFQGFRR
;
A
#
# COMPACT_ATOMS: atom_id res chain seq x y z
N MET A 1 -6.47 -25.13 -37.22
CA MET A 1 -6.80 -26.33 -36.44
C MET A 1 -5.62 -26.58 -35.48
N LEU A 2 -5.71 -26.14 -34.24
CA LEU A 2 -4.98 -26.61 -33.08
C LEU A 2 -5.31 -25.66 -31.90
N THR A 3 -6.46 -25.94 -31.29
CA THR A 3 -6.88 -25.40 -30.01
C THR A 3 -5.99 -26.05 -28.93
N ARG A 4 -5.21 -25.29 -28.21
CA ARG A 4 -4.55 -25.71 -26.94
C ARG A 4 -5.24 -25.05 -25.79
N ASN A 5 -5.96 -25.85 -25.03
CA ASN A 5 -6.62 -25.56 -23.78
C ASN A 5 -5.58 -25.06 -22.74
N PHE A 6 -5.76 -23.82 -22.26
CA PHE A 6 -5.14 -23.28 -21.06
C PHE A 6 -6.16 -23.27 -19.91
N THR A 7 -6.50 -24.45 -19.45
CA THR A 7 -7.33 -24.63 -18.25
C THR A 7 -6.66 -25.67 -17.38
N SER A 8 -5.63 -25.30 -16.64
CA SER A 8 -5.09 -26.10 -15.50
C SER A 8 -3.76 -25.52 -14.99
N LEU A 9 -3.79 -24.37 -14.31
CA LEU A 9 -2.63 -23.94 -13.51
C LEU A 9 -3.00 -23.03 -12.30
N LEU A 10 -4.21 -23.15 -11.79
CA LEU A 10 -4.61 -22.33 -10.62
C LEU A 10 -5.00 -23.16 -9.38
N VAL A 11 -4.68 -24.44 -9.31
CA VAL A 11 -5.14 -25.31 -8.19
C VAL A 11 -3.99 -25.84 -7.32
N PHE A 12 -2.72 -25.54 -7.60
CA PHE A 12 -1.59 -26.18 -6.87
C PHE A 12 -0.84 -25.30 -5.87
N LEU A 13 -1.36 -24.16 -5.43
CA LEU A 13 -0.67 -23.30 -4.44
C LEU A 13 -1.31 -23.28 -3.04
N LEU A 14 -2.32 -24.14 -2.79
CA LEU A 14 -2.99 -24.21 -1.48
C LEU A 14 -2.74 -25.51 -0.70
N ALA A 15 -1.91 -26.40 -1.17
CA ALA A 15 -1.60 -27.64 -0.46
C ALA A 15 -0.10 -27.73 -0.16
N GLY A 16 0.31 -27.33 1.04
CA GLY A 16 1.66 -27.63 1.52
C GLY A 16 2.32 -26.68 2.49
N VAL A 17 1.58 -25.92 3.30
CA VAL A 17 2.20 -25.26 4.47
C VAL A 17 2.02 -26.19 5.67
N ALA A 18 2.94 -27.16 5.81
CA ALA A 18 3.11 -27.87 7.06
C ALA A 18 3.55 -26.87 8.15
N PRO A 19 3.03 -26.94 9.39
CA PRO A 19 3.49 -26.05 10.44
C PRO A 19 4.89 -26.44 10.86
N LEU A 20 5.89 -25.67 10.41
CA LEU A 20 7.22 -25.69 10.99
C LEU A 20 7.11 -25.16 12.42
N ARG A 21 7.06 -26.05 13.39
CA ARG A 21 7.32 -25.75 14.79
C ARG A 21 8.76 -25.24 14.92
N GLY A 22 8.95 -23.95 14.80
CA GLY A 22 10.19 -23.25 15.13
C GLY A 22 10.10 -22.74 16.56
N GLN A 23 11.12 -23.05 17.34
CA GLN A 23 11.32 -22.67 18.73
C GLN A 23 11.21 -21.16 18.94
N ASP A 24 10.61 -20.77 20.06
CA ASP A 24 10.58 -19.42 20.64
C ASP A 24 11.96 -18.77 20.60
N GLN A 25 12.13 -17.82 19.70
CA GLN A 25 13.11 -16.75 19.86
C GLN A 25 12.32 -15.45 19.81
N SER A 26 12.56 -14.63 20.83
CA SER A 26 11.93 -13.35 21.11
C SER A 26 11.79 -12.50 19.85
N ALA A 27 10.67 -12.69 19.14
CA ALA A 27 10.20 -11.72 18.16
C ALA A 27 10.05 -10.39 18.91
N SER A 28 10.54 -9.32 18.38
CA SER A 28 10.14 -7.99 18.78
C SER A 28 8.63 -7.91 18.57
N VAL A 29 7.89 -8.30 19.60
CA VAL A 29 6.43 -8.19 19.64
C VAL A 29 6.17 -6.70 19.58
N VAL A 30 5.85 -6.16 18.40
CA VAL A 30 5.19 -4.87 18.31
C VAL A 30 4.08 -4.92 19.34
N SER A 31 4.22 -4.10 20.37
CA SER A 31 3.27 -4.11 21.50
C SER A 31 1.88 -4.06 20.88
N PRO A 32 0.96 -5.01 21.19
CA PRO A 32 -0.32 -5.15 20.46
C PRO A 32 -1.24 -3.94 20.58
N SER A 33 -0.73 -2.82 21.00
CA SER A 33 -1.45 -1.58 21.29
C SER A 33 -0.98 -0.37 20.46
N THR A 34 0.03 -0.50 19.60
CA THR A 34 0.55 0.66 18.85
C THR A 34 0.17 0.53 17.37
N ILE A 35 -0.30 1.64 16.81
CA ILE A 35 -0.65 1.70 15.38
C ILE A 35 0.59 1.56 14.50
N ALA A 36 0.46 0.79 13.42
CA ALA A 36 1.44 0.67 12.34
C ALA A 36 0.70 0.83 11.01
N THR A 37 0.85 1.99 10.39
CA THR A 37 0.10 2.39 9.19
C THR A 37 0.85 2.00 7.92
N ASP A 38 0.11 1.87 6.82
CA ASP A 38 0.67 1.86 5.48
C ASP A 38 0.91 3.30 4.97
N ARG A 39 0.15 4.27 5.51
CA ARG A 39 0.34 5.70 5.23
C ARG A 39 1.49 6.29 6.04
N PRO A 40 2.10 7.40 5.56
CA PRO A 40 1.85 8.09 4.28
C PRO A 40 2.72 7.62 3.12
N ALA A 41 3.66 6.68 3.31
CA ALA A 41 4.59 6.22 2.29
C ALA A 41 3.91 5.42 1.16
N VAL A 42 4.57 5.32 0.00
CA VAL A 42 4.18 4.36 -1.05
C VAL A 42 4.49 2.94 -0.58
N THR A 43 5.54 2.78 0.21
CA THR A 43 5.91 1.52 0.87
C THR A 43 4.89 1.15 1.94
N ASN A 44 4.18 0.04 1.76
CA ASN A 44 3.31 -0.50 2.79
C ASN A 44 4.10 -1.02 3.99
N SER A 45 3.52 -0.94 5.18
CA SER A 45 4.07 -1.58 6.38
C SER A 45 4.31 -3.08 6.14
N SER A 46 5.41 -3.60 6.65
CA SER A 46 5.75 -5.03 6.59
C SER A 46 5.09 -5.86 7.69
N VAL A 47 4.30 -5.24 8.58
CA VAL A 47 3.61 -5.93 9.67
C VAL A 47 2.09 -5.87 9.49
N VAL A 48 1.41 -6.87 10.04
CA VAL A 48 -0.06 -6.95 10.04
C VAL A 48 -0.66 -6.25 11.25
N VAL A 49 -1.92 -5.85 11.11
CA VAL A 49 -2.73 -5.35 12.23
C VAL A 49 -2.97 -6.49 13.23
N PRO A 50 -2.86 -6.25 14.56
CA PRO A 50 -3.06 -7.30 15.55
C PRO A 50 -4.40 -8.01 15.41
N ALA A 51 -4.41 -9.33 15.65
CA ALA A 51 -5.63 -10.14 15.56
C ALA A 51 -6.77 -9.58 16.44
N GLY A 52 -7.98 -9.51 15.88
CA GLY A 52 -9.16 -8.92 16.51
C GLY A 52 -9.14 -7.40 16.59
N SER A 53 -8.27 -6.74 15.84
CA SER A 53 -8.21 -5.28 15.73
C SER A 53 -8.65 -4.82 14.35
N LEU A 54 -9.23 -3.63 14.29
CA LEU A 54 -9.60 -2.91 13.08
C LEU A 54 -8.77 -1.62 13.00
N GLN A 55 -8.08 -1.39 11.90
CA GLN A 55 -7.37 -0.15 11.63
C GLN A 55 -8.00 0.52 10.41
N LEU A 56 -8.27 1.82 10.53
CA LEU A 56 -8.68 2.66 9.43
C LEU A 56 -7.61 3.69 9.15
N GLU A 57 -7.29 3.84 7.89
CA GLU A 57 -6.34 4.82 7.37
C GLU A 57 -7.08 5.65 6.33
N ASN A 58 -7.06 6.98 6.48
CA ASN A 58 -7.76 7.91 5.60
C ASN A 58 -6.82 9.01 5.20
N GLY A 59 -7.03 9.60 4.02
CA GLY A 59 -6.25 10.70 3.54
C GLY A 59 -6.91 11.49 2.43
N PHE A 60 -6.33 12.64 2.16
CA PHE A 60 -6.62 13.45 0.99
C PHE A 60 -5.31 13.76 0.29
N LEU A 61 -5.30 13.64 -1.02
CA LEU A 61 -4.16 13.87 -1.86
C LEU A 61 -4.52 14.89 -2.95
N GLU A 62 -3.66 15.87 -3.17
CA GLU A 62 -3.67 16.70 -4.36
C GLU A 62 -2.47 16.32 -5.21
N THR A 63 -2.72 16.03 -6.47
CA THR A 63 -1.71 15.62 -7.45
C THR A 63 -1.75 16.54 -8.65
N ASP A 64 -0.61 17.16 -8.97
CA ASP A 64 -0.39 17.86 -10.21
C ASP A 64 0.39 16.98 -11.19
N SER A 65 -0.10 16.92 -12.42
CA SER A 65 0.56 16.18 -13.49
C SER A 65 0.28 16.86 -14.84
N GLN A 66 1.34 17.32 -15.50
CA GLN A 66 1.26 17.91 -16.83
C GLN A 66 0.22 19.05 -16.93
N GLY A 67 0.15 19.90 -15.90
CA GLY A 67 -0.78 21.01 -15.82
C GLY A 67 -2.22 20.63 -15.48
N GLN A 68 -2.45 19.42 -15.03
CA GLN A 68 -3.73 18.99 -14.48
C GLN A 68 -3.59 18.76 -12.98
N SER A 69 -4.53 19.29 -12.21
CA SER A 69 -4.61 19.10 -10.78
C SER A 69 -5.83 18.24 -10.42
N ILE A 70 -5.61 17.21 -9.63
CA ILE A 70 -6.62 16.29 -9.16
C ILE A 70 -6.54 16.23 -7.63
N ILE A 71 -7.69 16.35 -6.98
CA ILE A 71 -7.83 16.03 -5.56
C ILE A 71 -8.56 14.69 -5.43
N ASP A 72 -8.05 13.80 -4.62
CA ASP A 72 -8.74 12.56 -4.29
C ASP A 72 -8.80 12.32 -2.78
N GLY A 73 -9.77 11.52 -2.39
CA GLY A 73 -10.04 11.16 -1.01
C GLY A 73 -11.40 10.51 -0.82
N PRO A 74 -11.61 9.93 0.37
CA PRO A 74 -10.77 9.98 1.57
C PRO A 74 -9.68 8.87 1.63
N GLU A 75 -9.26 8.23 0.56
CA GLU A 75 -8.23 7.18 0.47
C GLU A 75 -8.38 6.10 1.57
N THR A 76 -9.62 5.71 1.85
CA THR A 76 -9.92 4.86 3.01
C THR A 76 -9.43 3.44 2.80
N LEU A 77 -8.46 3.03 3.61
CA LEU A 77 -8.02 1.66 3.76
C LEU A 77 -8.48 1.09 5.11
N VAL A 78 -9.26 0.02 5.06
CA VAL A 78 -9.69 -0.75 6.24
C VAL A 78 -8.83 -2.00 6.33
N ARG A 79 -8.13 -2.18 7.46
CA ARG A 79 -7.29 -3.33 7.75
C ARG A 79 -7.85 -4.07 8.95
N PHE A 80 -8.15 -5.35 8.81
CA PHE A 80 -8.71 -6.17 9.88
C PHE A 80 -7.80 -7.37 10.16
N GLY A 81 -7.24 -7.44 11.36
CA GLY A 81 -6.41 -8.54 11.82
C GLY A 81 -7.26 -9.78 12.12
N VAL A 82 -7.22 -10.78 11.25
CA VAL A 82 -7.98 -12.03 11.41
C VAL A 82 -7.20 -13.11 12.15
N ALA A 83 -5.88 -13.08 12.07
CA ALA A 83 -4.98 -13.99 12.76
C ALA A 83 -3.68 -13.27 13.19
N SER A 84 -2.80 -13.96 13.88
CA SER A 84 -1.54 -13.37 14.37
C SER A 84 -0.61 -12.87 13.26
N ARG A 85 -0.78 -13.38 12.04
CA ARG A 85 0.04 -13.06 10.86
C ARG A 85 -0.76 -12.68 9.63
N THR A 86 -2.09 -12.64 9.72
CA THR A 86 -2.97 -12.44 8.57
C THR A 86 -3.90 -11.27 8.83
N GLU A 87 -3.99 -10.35 7.88
CA GLU A 87 -5.00 -9.28 7.85
C GLU A 87 -5.76 -9.29 6.54
N LEU A 88 -7.05 -8.97 6.61
CA LEU A 88 -7.87 -8.61 5.47
C LEU A 88 -7.79 -7.11 5.23
N ARG A 89 -7.85 -6.70 3.97
CA ARG A 89 -7.69 -5.34 3.50
C ARG A 89 -8.84 -4.98 2.58
N PHE A 90 -9.42 -3.81 2.78
CA PHE A 90 -10.50 -3.28 1.96
C PHE A 90 -10.21 -1.82 1.68
N THR A 91 -10.02 -1.46 0.40
CA THR A 91 -9.92 -0.06 0.00
C THR A 91 -11.29 0.38 -0.50
N ALA A 92 -11.88 1.36 0.19
CA ALA A 92 -13.13 1.96 -0.24
C ALA A 92 -12.89 2.82 -1.50
N PRO A 93 -13.90 3.00 -2.35
CA PRO A 93 -13.79 3.88 -3.49
C PRO A 93 -13.48 5.32 -3.06
N ASP A 94 -12.40 5.89 -3.59
CA ASP A 94 -12.06 7.29 -3.43
C ASP A 94 -12.80 8.14 -4.45
N TYR A 95 -13.10 9.37 -4.10
CA TYR A 95 -13.63 10.33 -5.05
C TYR A 95 -12.51 11.16 -5.64
N TYR A 96 -12.34 11.09 -6.94
CA TYR A 96 -11.42 11.89 -7.72
C TYR A 96 -12.13 13.13 -8.24
N GLN A 97 -11.62 14.31 -7.92
CA GLN A 97 -12.10 15.60 -8.41
C GLN A 97 -11.05 16.23 -9.31
N ASN A 98 -11.31 16.26 -10.60
CA ASN A 98 -10.47 17.02 -11.52
C ASN A 98 -10.77 18.52 -11.35
N LEU A 99 -9.76 19.32 -11.04
CA LEU A 99 -9.88 20.76 -10.82
C LEU A 99 -9.78 21.55 -12.14
N ASN A 100 -9.35 20.93 -13.23
CA ASN A 100 -9.23 21.57 -14.53
C ASN A 100 -10.45 21.24 -15.38
N SER A 101 -11.12 22.26 -15.88
CA SER A 101 -12.38 22.14 -16.64
C SER A 101 -12.21 21.67 -18.10
N THR A 102 -10.97 21.52 -18.60
CA THR A 102 -10.71 21.26 -20.02
C THR A 102 -9.81 20.04 -20.20
N GLY A 103 -10.44 18.89 -20.38
CA GLY A 103 -9.74 17.64 -20.74
C GLY A 103 -9.02 16.95 -19.57
N GLY A 104 -8.83 15.65 -19.66
CA GLY A 104 -8.14 14.85 -18.66
C GLY A 104 -9.04 13.79 -18.03
N LEU A 105 -8.58 13.22 -16.91
CA LEU A 105 -9.37 12.26 -16.12
C LEU A 105 -10.68 12.92 -15.66
N GLY A 106 -11.79 12.24 -15.82
CA GLY A 106 -13.07 12.71 -15.29
C GLY A 106 -13.12 12.65 -13.77
N SER A 107 -14.04 13.37 -13.18
CA SER A 107 -14.36 13.21 -11.74
C SER A 107 -15.25 11.98 -11.52
N GLY A 108 -15.12 11.35 -10.38
CA GLY A 108 -15.94 10.18 -10.01
C GLY A 108 -15.28 9.29 -8.97
N PHE A 109 -16.02 8.26 -8.55
CA PHE A 109 -15.49 7.28 -7.62
C PHE A 109 -14.59 6.26 -8.30
N SER A 110 -13.52 5.86 -7.61
CA SER A 110 -12.63 4.76 -8.00
C SER A 110 -13.27 3.39 -7.74
N ASP A 111 -12.52 2.35 -8.04
CA ASP A 111 -12.92 0.97 -7.85
C ASP A 111 -12.74 0.52 -6.39
N PHE A 112 -13.62 -0.37 -5.94
CA PHE A 112 -13.47 -1.07 -4.66
C PHE A 112 -12.41 -2.16 -4.77
N THR A 113 -11.52 -2.26 -3.76
CA THR A 113 -10.45 -3.26 -3.75
C THR A 113 -10.51 -4.12 -2.49
N VAL A 114 -10.26 -5.42 -2.63
CA VAL A 114 -10.07 -6.35 -1.52
C VAL A 114 -8.68 -6.95 -1.58
N GLY A 115 -8.11 -7.26 -0.42
CA GLY A 115 -6.80 -7.86 -0.33
C GLY A 115 -6.60 -8.66 0.94
N VAL A 116 -5.50 -9.38 0.95
CA VAL A 116 -5.00 -10.10 2.12
C VAL A 116 -3.51 -9.83 2.26
N LYS A 117 -3.07 -9.60 3.50
CA LYS A 117 -1.64 -9.53 3.84
C LYS A 117 -1.30 -10.67 4.78
N GLU A 118 -0.21 -11.35 4.48
CA GLU A 118 0.37 -12.39 5.33
C GLU A 118 1.78 -11.99 5.75
N GLN A 119 2.04 -11.94 7.05
CA GLN A 119 3.35 -11.63 7.61
C GLN A 119 4.23 -12.88 7.61
N LEU A 120 5.30 -12.87 6.81
CA LEU A 120 6.25 -13.95 6.64
C LEU A 120 7.44 -13.85 7.60
N GLY A 121 7.79 -12.62 7.98
CA GLY A 121 8.87 -12.30 8.92
C GLY A 121 8.46 -12.32 10.39
N PRO A 122 9.40 -12.03 11.31
CA PRO A 122 10.78 -11.67 11.02
C PRO A 122 11.62 -12.84 10.49
N THR A 123 12.54 -12.52 9.57
CA THR A 123 13.51 -13.48 9.04
C THR A 123 14.75 -13.60 9.94
N ARG A 124 15.61 -14.59 9.70
CA ARG A 124 16.88 -14.74 10.43
C ARG A 124 17.82 -13.54 10.31
N GLY A 125 17.65 -12.71 9.25
CA GLY A 125 18.43 -11.47 9.04
C GLY A 125 17.84 -10.24 9.73
N GLY A 126 16.78 -10.38 10.55
CA GLY A 126 16.11 -9.28 11.23
C GLY A 126 15.27 -8.40 10.29
N PHE A 127 14.86 -8.94 9.15
CA PHE A 127 13.90 -8.29 8.27
C PHE A 127 12.48 -8.73 8.63
N ASP A 128 11.59 -7.78 8.80
CA ASP A 128 10.15 -8.00 8.73
C ASP A 128 9.75 -8.01 7.27
N VAL A 129 8.99 -9.02 6.86
CA VAL A 129 8.56 -9.21 5.46
C VAL A 129 7.12 -9.67 5.46
N SER A 130 6.33 -9.15 4.54
CA SER A 130 4.97 -9.62 4.28
C SER A 130 4.74 -9.85 2.78
N ALA A 131 3.70 -10.59 2.45
CA ALA A 131 3.14 -10.69 1.12
C ALA A 131 1.72 -10.13 1.14
N ILE A 132 1.38 -9.31 0.14
CA ILE A 132 0.04 -8.77 -0.06
C ILE A 132 -0.44 -9.21 -1.44
N LEU A 133 -1.66 -9.74 -1.49
CA LEU A 133 -2.39 -9.96 -2.74
C LEU A 133 -3.67 -9.15 -2.69
N PHE A 134 -4.05 -8.54 -3.80
CA PHE A 134 -5.28 -7.78 -3.89
C PHE A 134 -5.94 -7.89 -5.26
N LEU A 135 -7.23 -7.59 -5.28
CA LEU A 135 -8.06 -7.54 -6.48
C LEU A 135 -9.00 -6.34 -6.39
N SER A 136 -8.97 -5.50 -7.42
CA SER A 136 -9.89 -4.39 -7.63
C SER A 136 -11.06 -4.84 -8.52
N PHE A 137 -12.26 -4.39 -8.17
CA PHE A 137 -13.51 -4.70 -8.86
C PHE A 137 -13.97 -3.45 -9.62
N PRO A 138 -14.41 -3.56 -10.88
CA PRO A 138 -14.81 -2.41 -11.69
C PRO A 138 -16.17 -1.84 -11.23
N THR A 139 -16.21 -1.26 -10.05
CA THR A 139 -17.39 -0.70 -9.40
C THR A 139 -17.46 0.82 -9.48
N GLY A 140 -16.38 1.46 -9.89
CA GLY A 140 -16.24 2.91 -9.97
C GLY A 140 -16.91 3.55 -11.17
N ALA A 141 -16.80 4.86 -11.23
CA ALA A 141 -17.28 5.64 -12.37
C ALA A 141 -16.45 5.31 -13.63
N HIS A 142 -17.08 5.21 -14.80
CA HIS A 142 -16.40 4.89 -16.05
C HIS A 142 -15.32 5.92 -16.45
N THR A 143 -15.33 7.11 -15.87
CA THR A 143 -14.33 8.15 -16.06
C THR A 143 -13.07 7.95 -15.22
N VAL A 144 -13.12 7.07 -14.21
CA VAL A 144 -12.04 6.79 -13.25
C VAL A 144 -11.66 5.31 -13.25
N SER A 145 -12.67 4.42 -13.28
CA SER A 145 -12.47 2.97 -13.30
C SER A 145 -11.78 2.50 -14.58
N SER A 146 -10.93 1.51 -14.46
CA SER A 146 -10.34 0.80 -15.60
C SER A 146 -11.36 -0.03 -16.39
N GLY A 147 -12.53 -0.31 -15.77
CA GLY A 147 -13.57 -1.19 -16.30
C GLY A 147 -13.23 -2.68 -16.27
N GLY A 148 -12.13 -3.07 -15.64
CA GLY A 148 -11.66 -4.45 -15.52
C GLY A 148 -11.36 -4.87 -14.08
N TYR A 149 -11.22 -6.19 -13.86
CA TYR A 149 -10.73 -6.72 -12.60
C TYR A 149 -9.22 -6.59 -12.56
N ASP A 150 -8.70 -5.67 -11.77
CA ASP A 150 -7.28 -5.37 -11.68
C ASP A 150 -6.68 -5.93 -10.40
N GLY A 151 -5.59 -6.64 -10.53
CA GLY A 151 -4.94 -7.26 -9.39
C GLY A 151 -3.49 -6.89 -9.25
N GLY A 152 -2.91 -7.28 -8.13
CA GLY A 152 -1.51 -7.11 -7.87
C GLY A 152 -1.00 -7.95 -6.70
N ALA A 153 0.33 -8.04 -6.66
CA ALA A 153 1.06 -8.64 -5.58
C ALA A 153 2.14 -7.66 -5.08
N GLN A 154 2.34 -7.59 -3.78
CA GLN A 154 3.31 -6.69 -3.16
C GLN A 154 4.07 -7.45 -2.08
N VAL A 155 5.35 -7.15 -1.92
CA VAL A 155 6.23 -7.71 -0.90
C VAL A 155 6.91 -6.58 -0.16
N PRO A 156 6.24 -5.96 0.84
CA PRO A 156 6.87 -4.99 1.71
C PRO A 156 7.82 -5.67 2.69
N TRP A 157 8.94 -4.99 2.95
CA TRP A 157 9.94 -5.38 3.91
C TRP A 157 10.43 -4.19 4.71
N SER A 158 10.86 -4.42 5.95
CA SER A 158 11.55 -3.42 6.75
C SER A 158 12.64 -4.04 7.60
N ARG A 159 13.59 -3.21 8.05
CA ARG A 159 14.65 -3.57 8.98
C ARG A 159 15.04 -2.39 9.85
N SER A 160 15.00 -2.57 11.14
CA SER A 160 15.58 -1.60 12.09
C SER A 160 17.10 -1.59 11.96
N LEU A 161 17.67 -0.45 11.58
CA LEU A 161 19.10 -0.23 11.47
C LEU A 161 19.71 0.17 12.82
N THR A 162 18.97 0.99 13.56
CA THR A 162 19.27 1.43 14.92
C THR A 162 17.97 1.60 15.71
N ALA A 163 18.06 2.03 16.96
CA ALA A 163 16.86 2.35 17.76
C ALA A 163 16.00 3.50 17.16
N LYS A 164 16.54 4.29 16.24
CA LYS A 164 15.87 5.46 15.64
C LYS A 164 15.77 5.43 14.12
N TRP A 165 16.45 4.51 13.46
CA TRP A 165 16.48 4.43 12.01
C TRP A 165 15.95 3.11 11.53
N THR A 166 15.04 3.15 10.57
CA THR A 166 14.49 1.98 9.87
C THR A 166 14.70 2.16 8.37
N ALA A 167 15.16 1.10 7.71
CA ALA A 167 15.09 0.99 6.27
C ALA A 167 13.89 0.13 5.91
N ALA A 168 13.13 0.55 4.91
CA ALA A 168 11.99 -0.19 4.38
C ALA A 168 11.97 -0.13 2.86
N GLY A 169 11.14 -0.95 2.26
CA GLY A 169 10.92 -0.94 0.82
C GLY A 169 9.89 -1.98 0.42
N MET A 170 9.52 -1.95 -0.85
CA MET A 170 8.50 -2.84 -1.38
C MET A 170 8.79 -3.17 -2.82
N PHE A 171 8.58 -4.43 -3.19
CA PHE A 171 8.48 -4.86 -4.57
C PHE A 171 7.03 -5.15 -4.90
N SER A 172 6.55 -4.64 -6.03
CA SER A 172 5.17 -4.83 -6.44
C SER A 172 5.08 -5.23 -7.91
N LEU A 173 4.07 -5.99 -8.23
CA LEU A 173 3.66 -6.32 -9.58
C LEU A 173 2.16 -6.08 -9.70
N TYR A 174 1.77 -5.24 -10.65
CA TYR A 174 0.39 -4.89 -10.96
C TYR A 174 0.07 -5.29 -12.40
N TRP A 175 -1.18 -5.64 -12.65
CA TRP A 175 -1.67 -5.89 -14.02
C TRP A 175 -2.95 -5.14 -14.30
N PRO A 176 -2.92 -3.79 -14.29
CA PRO A 176 -4.07 -2.95 -14.53
C PRO A 176 -4.58 -3.10 -15.95
N THR A 177 -5.89 -2.98 -16.12
CA THR A 177 -6.56 -2.91 -17.41
C THR A 177 -6.32 -1.52 -18.03
N GLN A 178 -5.90 -1.50 -19.27
CA GLN A 178 -5.76 -0.29 -20.06
C GLN A 178 -6.43 -0.49 -21.42
N GLY A 179 -7.64 0.03 -21.57
CA GLY A 179 -8.47 -0.23 -22.72
C GLY A 179 -8.87 -1.72 -22.79
N ARG A 180 -8.39 -2.44 -23.83
CA ARG A 180 -8.68 -3.87 -24.01
C ARG A 180 -7.52 -4.80 -23.62
N THR A 181 -6.46 -4.28 -23.05
CA THR A 181 -5.24 -5.03 -22.73
C THR A 181 -4.82 -4.80 -21.30
N ARG A 182 -3.85 -5.57 -20.83
CA ARG A 182 -3.15 -5.31 -19.56
C ARG A 182 -1.93 -4.43 -19.80
N ASN A 183 -1.62 -3.58 -18.82
CA ASN A 183 -0.37 -2.82 -18.78
C ASN A 183 0.43 -3.28 -17.55
N VAL A 184 1.13 -4.41 -17.68
CA VAL A 184 1.87 -4.96 -16.54
C VAL A 184 2.90 -3.95 -16.06
N THR A 185 2.89 -3.71 -14.75
CA THR A 185 3.72 -2.69 -14.12
C THR A 185 4.47 -3.29 -12.94
N GLY A 186 5.79 -3.28 -13.02
CA GLY A 186 6.66 -3.51 -11.87
C GLY A 186 6.84 -2.23 -11.09
N GLN A 187 6.95 -2.32 -9.76
CA GLN A 187 7.29 -1.18 -8.91
C GLN A 187 8.31 -1.61 -7.86
N SER A 188 9.23 -0.71 -7.54
CA SER A 188 10.13 -0.87 -6.39
C SER A 188 10.24 0.44 -5.63
N THR A 189 10.26 0.34 -4.30
CA THR A 189 10.43 1.47 -3.41
C THR A 189 11.59 1.23 -2.45
N PHE A 190 12.18 2.30 -1.97
CA PHE A 190 13.15 2.31 -0.89
C PHE A 190 12.91 3.52 -0.01
N GLU A 191 12.72 3.28 1.28
CA GLU A 191 12.41 4.26 2.30
C GLU A 191 13.46 4.23 3.41
N LEU A 192 13.81 5.38 3.90
CA LEU A 192 14.59 5.55 5.11
C LEU A 192 13.79 6.41 6.09
N ASP A 193 13.36 5.80 7.17
CA ASP A 193 12.59 6.42 8.23
C ASP A 193 13.48 6.74 9.43
N ARG A 194 13.17 7.84 10.10
CA ARG A 194 13.84 8.27 11.32
C ARG A 194 12.84 8.72 12.38
N GLN A 195 12.86 8.04 13.52
CA GLN A 195 12.20 8.54 14.71
C GLN A 195 12.97 9.74 15.27
N LEU A 196 12.28 10.87 15.38
CA LEU A 196 12.79 12.08 16.00
C LEU A 196 12.61 12.04 17.52
N THR A 197 12.21 13.15 18.13
CA THR A 197 11.90 13.24 19.55
C THR A 197 10.41 13.08 19.79
N GLY A 198 10.04 12.31 20.84
CA GLY A 198 8.64 12.08 21.18
C GLY A 198 7.91 11.27 20.10
N PRO A 199 6.72 11.71 19.65
CA PRO A 199 5.86 10.95 18.76
C PRO A 199 6.10 11.19 17.26
N TRP A 200 7.16 11.93 16.88
CA TRP A 200 7.44 12.33 15.52
C TRP A 200 8.34 11.35 14.78
N ASP A 201 7.90 10.92 13.62
CA ASP A 201 8.69 10.18 12.63
C ASP A 201 8.78 11.00 11.33
N VAL A 202 9.90 10.94 10.64
CA VAL A 202 10.11 11.54 9.31
C VAL A 202 10.71 10.50 8.38
N PHE A 203 10.37 10.56 7.10
CA PHE A 203 10.94 9.64 6.11
C PHE A 203 11.31 10.36 4.82
N VAL A 204 12.19 9.71 4.09
CA VAL A 204 12.47 9.96 2.67
C VAL A 204 12.34 8.64 1.93
N GLU A 205 11.64 8.66 0.80
CA GLU A 205 11.37 7.49 -0.02
C GLU A 205 11.65 7.78 -1.49
N TYR A 206 12.26 6.82 -2.15
CA TYR A 206 12.27 6.73 -3.60
C TYR A 206 11.23 5.69 -4.03
N ALA A 207 10.40 6.03 -5.03
CA ALA A 207 9.47 5.10 -5.65
C ALA A 207 9.64 5.10 -7.17
N GLY A 208 9.88 3.93 -7.74
CA GLY A 208 10.01 3.72 -9.17
C GLY A 208 8.95 2.76 -9.69
N SER A 209 8.16 3.18 -10.69
CA SER A 209 7.18 2.35 -11.39
C SER A 209 7.62 2.15 -12.84
N PHE A 210 7.51 0.93 -13.33
CA PHE A 210 8.03 0.48 -14.62
C PHE A 210 6.90 -0.21 -15.40
N PRO A 211 5.95 0.55 -15.97
CA PRO A 211 4.89 -0.01 -16.80
C PRO A 211 5.45 -0.49 -18.15
N GLU A 212 4.81 -1.50 -18.74
CA GLU A 212 5.13 -1.94 -20.11
C GLU A 212 4.93 -0.82 -21.12
N ARG A 213 4.00 0.12 -20.85
CA ARG A 213 3.67 1.26 -21.71
C ARG A 213 3.54 2.54 -20.90
N GLY A 214 3.99 3.65 -21.43
CA GLY A 214 3.88 4.98 -20.79
C GLY A 214 5.19 5.50 -20.20
N GLY A 215 6.25 4.68 -20.19
CA GLY A 215 7.56 5.04 -19.66
C GLY A 215 7.68 4.95 -18.14
N PRO A 216 8.91 4.88 -17.62
CA PRO A 216 9.17 4.75 -16.21
C PRO A 216 8.81 6.03 -15.44
N GLN A 217 8.21 5.85 -14.29
CA GLN A 217 7.85 6.93 -13.37
C GLN A 217 8.75 6.84 -12.14
N HIS A 218 9.45 7.90 -11.83
CA HIS A 218 10.35 8.01 -10.70
C HIS A 218 9.88 9.15 -9.80
N LEU A 219 9.76 8.91 -8.51
CA LEU A 219 9.31 9.87 -7.51
C LEU A 219 10.32 9.94 -6.37
N LEU A 220 10.51 11.12 -5.84
CA LEU A 220 11.12 11.35 -4.53
C LEU A 220 10.05 11.87 -3.59
N HIS A 221 9.89 11.19 -2.46
CA HIS A 221 8.78 11.36 -1.55
C HIS A 221 9.30 11.63 -0.14
N PHE A 222 8.69 12.58 0.55
CA PHE A 222 9.02 12.97 1.90
C PHE A 222 7.78 13.06 2.74
N GLY A 223 7.87 12.73 4.00
CA GLY A 223 6.74 12.92 4.87
C GLY A 223 7.10 12.82 6.34
N THR A 224 6.08 13.04 7.13
CA THR A 224 6.13 12.96 8.58
C THR A 224 4.88 12.31 9.12
N ALA A 225 5.05 11.54 10.18
CA ALA A 225 3.95 10.96 10.96
C ALA A 225 4.04 11.44 12.40
N LEU A 226 2.91 11.89 12.93
CA LEU A 226 2.75 12.30 14.32
C LEU A 226 1.81 11.32 15.03
N LYS A 227 2.33 10.51 15.91
CA LYS A 227 1.55 9.61 16.76
C LYS A 227 0.91 10.41 17.91
N LEU A 228 -0.31 10.92 17.71
CA LEU A 228 -1.06 11.68 18.73
C LEU A 228 -1.30 10.85 19.98
N ALA A 229 -1.47 9.54 19.83
CA ALA A 229 -1.59 8.55 20.88
C ALA A 229 -1.12 7.19 20.34
N LYS A 230 -1.07 6.17 21.19
CA LYS A 230 -0.67 4.81 20.76
C LYS A 230 -1.47 4.27 19.57
N ARG A 231 -2.70 4.77 19.36
CA ARG A 231 -3.66 4.26 18.37
C ARG A 231 -4.11 5.30 17.35
N HIS A 232 -3.52 6.48 17.34
CA HIS A 232 -3.91 7.59 16.50
C HIS A 232 -2.67 8.22 15.86
N GLN A 233 -2.70 8.41 14.56
CA GLN A 233 -1.65 9.03 13.80
C GLN A 233 -2.22 10.08 12.86
N LEU A 234 -1.58 11.24 12.81
CA LEU A 234 -1.67 12.19 11.72
C LEU A 234 -0.43 12.03 10.84
N ASP A 235 -0.59 12.23 9.56
CA ASP A 235 0.52 12.25 8.61
C ASP A 235 0.37 13.42 7.62
N PHE A 236 1.53 13.85 7.13
CA PHE A 236 1.66 14.84 6.08
C PHE A 236 2.80 14.42 5.17
N HIS A 237 2.62 14.55 3.85
CA HIS A 237 3.62 14.14 2.89
C HIS A 237 3.58 14.95 1.61
N VAL A 238 4.73 15.01 0.93
CA VAL A 238 4.91 15.68 -0.36
C VAL A 238 5.80 14.81 -1.24
N GLY A 239 5.55 14.83 -2.52
CA GLY A 239 6.41 14.15 -3.50
C GLY A 239 6.64 14.98 -4.74
N VAL A 240 7.76 14.69 -5.39
CA VAL A 240 8.14 15.34 -6.67
C VAL A 240 8.52 14.28 -7.68
N GLY A 241 8.10 14.48 -8.92
CA GLY A 241 8.49 13.64 -10.05
C GLY A 241 9.93 13.88 -10.45
N LEU A 242 10.63 12.79 -10.74
CA LEU A 242 12.00 12.79 -11.23
C LEU A 242 12.09 12.39 -12.72
N SER A 243 10.96 12.02 -13.32
CA SER A 243 10.87 11.66 -14.73
C SER A 243 9.63 12.27 -15.38
N SER A 244 9.67 12.47 -16.70
CA SER A 244 8.59 13.13 -17.45
C SER A 244 7.27 12.36 -17.47
N ALA A 245 7.26 11.07 -17.12
CA ALA A 245 6.06 10.24 -17.02
C ALA A 245 5.47 10.21 -15.61
N ALA A 246 6.20 10.72 -14.61
CA ALA A 246 5.71 10.84 -13.23
C ALA A 246 4.81 12.08 -13.07
N ALA A 247 4.01 12.10 -12.01
CA ALA A 247 3.37 13.33 -11.56
C ALA A 247 4.41 14.42 -11.27
N ASP A 248 4.09 15.68 -11.55
CA ASP A 248 5.03 16.79 -11.31
C ASP A 248 5.29 16.92 -9.81
N HIS A 249 4.23 16.94 -9.02
CA HIS A 249 4.28 16.89 -7.56
C HIS A 249 2.93 16.45 -6.99
N PHE A 250 2.96 16.09 -5.72
CA PHE A 250 1.76 15.85 -4.93
C PHE A 250 1.96 16.29 -3.48
N ILE A 251 0.84 16.55 -2.81
CA ILE A 251 0.78 16.89 -1.38
C ILE A 251 -0.39 16.15 -0.74
N GLY A 252 -0.16 15.55 0.41
CA GLY A 252 -1.20 14.78 1.08
C GLY A 252 -1.18 14.94 2.60
N VAL A 253 -2.34 14.69 3.18
CA VAL A 253 -2.56 14.68 4.62
C VAL A 253 -3.43 13.49 4.98
N GLY A 254 -3.17 12.84 6.10
CA GLY A 254 -3.94 11.69 6.52
C GLY A 254 -4.15 11.59 8.02
N TYR A 255 -5.15 10.79 8.37
CA TYR A 255 -5.44 10.41 9.73
C TYR A 255 -5.79 8.94 9.80
N SER A 256 -5.12 8.25 10.71
CA SER A 256 -5.27 6.82 10.91
C SER A 256 -5.58 6.50 12.37
N PHE A 257 -6.40 5.48 12.58
CA PHE A 257 -6.68 5.01 13.94
C PHE A 257 -6.86 3.50 14.02
N LEU A 258 -6.45 2.94 15.16
CA LEU A 258 -6.52 1.52 15.48
C LEU A 258 -7.57 1.30 16.57
N PHE A 259 -8.59 0.50 16.26
CA PHE A 259 -9.59 0.04 17.20
C PHE A 259 -9.29 -1.39 17.64
N GLN A 260 -9.22 -1.62 18.95
CA GLN A 260 -9.07 -2.95 19.55
C GLN A 260 -10.32 -3.27 20.37
N GLY A 261 -11.14 -4.19 19.92
CA GLY A 261 -12.41 -4.44 20.60
C GLY A 261 -12.97 -5.84 20.42
N PHE A 262 -12.40 -6.64 19.54
CA PHE A 262 -12.97 -7.96 19.20
C PHE A 262 -12.20 -9.12 19.84
N ARG A 263 -11.64 -8.95 21.05
CA ARG A 263 -11.13 -10.09 21.82
C ARG A 263 -12.31 -10.86 22.37
N ARG A 264 -12.50 -12.08 21.88
CA ARG A 264 -13.22 -13.13 22.60
C ARG A 264 -12.34 -13.75 23.68
#